data_d9c3a1df7bb6d6d0ad865833b6d69f15
#
_entry.id   d9c3a1df7bb6d6d0ad865833b6d69f15
#
_cell.length_a   1.000
_cell.length_b   1.000
_cell.length_c   1.000
_cell.angle_alpha   90.00
_cell.angle_beta   90.00
_cell.angle_gamma   90.00
#
_symmetry.space_group_name_H-M   'P 1'
#
loop_
_entity.id
_entity.type
_entity.pdbx_description
1 polymer ?
#
loop_
_entity_poly.entity_id
_entity_poly.type
_entity_poly.pdbx_seq_one_letter_code
_entity_poly.pdbx_strand_id
1 'polypeptide(L)'
;EIIARAGSMRDRLRYVKITLTAAYTPQDRGPGKWRPCTVETAPDFTATGYFFAELLADVLHVPVGIVDCTWGGTRVEGWTNREILETYPDIDLTEKGIEATTDWLRPMVMYNAMLHPVAGYTVRGFLWYQGESNVNQYKDYAVRLSNMVGLWRSLWKQGDIPFYYVEVAPFA
;
A
#
# COMPACT_ATOMS: atom_id res chain seq x y z
N GLU A 1 4.90 -26.42 6.28
CA GLU A 1 4.61 -25.88 7.62
C GLU A 1 3.70 -24.65 7.56
N ILE A 2 4.06 -23.60 6.81
CA ILE A 2 3.27 -22.36 6.64
C ILE A 2 1.85 -22.65 6.07
N ILE A 3 1.76 -23.45 5.03
CA ILE A 3 0.47 -23.79 4.40
C ILE A 3 -0.44 -24.55 5.38
N ALA A 4 0.11 -25.48 6.16
CA ALA A 4 -0.66 -26.22 7.18
C ALA A 4 -1.18 -25.27 8.25
N ARG A 5 -0.38 -24.29 8.67
CA ARG A 5 -0.78 -23.28 9.66
C ARG A 5 -1.85 -22.32 9.11
N ALA A 6 -1.79 -21.99 7.82
CA ALA A 6 -2.81 -21.15 7.17
C ALA A 6 -4.23 -21.70 7.33
N GLY A 7 -4.41 -23.02 7.33
CA GLY A 7 -5.72 -23.65 7.56
C GLY A 7 -6.30 -23.34 8.93
N SER A 8 -5.47 -23.21 9.97
CA SER A 8 -5.89 -22.84 11.32
C SER A 8 -6.25 -21.36 11.48
N MET A 9 -5.90 -20.52 10.51
CA MET A 9 -6.14 -19.08 10.51
C MET A 9 -7.45 -18.66 9.85
N ARG A 10 -8.27 -19.61 9.38
CA ARG A 10 -9.48 -19.35 8.59
C ARG A 10 -10.43 -18.32 9.23
N ASP A 11 -10.65 -18.41 10.51
CA ASP A 11 -11.57 -17.54 11.25
C ASP A 11 -10.86 -16.32 11.88
N ARG A 12 -9.55 -16.29 11.81
CA ARG A 12 -8.71 -15.28 12.44
C ARG A 12 -8.10 -14.29 11.47
N LEU A 13 -7.86 -14.69 10.21
CA LEU A 13 -7.30 -13.81 9.17
C LEU A 13 -8.28 -13.67 7.99
N ARG A 14 -8.42 -12.42 7.56
CA ARG A 14 -9.15 -12.02 6.35
C ARG A 14 -8.25 -11.19 5.46
N TYR A 15 -8.45 -11.30 4.17
CA TYR A 15 -7.64 -10.66 3.18
C TYR A 15 -8.50 -10.13 2.02
N VAL A 16 -8.22 -8.92 1.62
CA VAL A 16 -8.72 -8.35 0.36
C VAL A 16 -7.56 -7.80 -0.44
N LYS A 17 -7.43 -8.23 -1.69
CA LYS A 17 -6.49 -7.66 -2.65
C LYS A 17 -7.22 -6.65 -3.52
N ILE A 18 -6.73 -5.41 -3.52
CA ILE A 18 -7.18 -4.39 -4.44
C ILE A 18 -6.56 -4.68 -5.82
N THR A 19 -7.40 -4.78 -6.84
CA THR A 19 -6.93 -5.08 -8.20
C THR A 19 -6.02 -3.97 -8.72
N LEU A 20 -4.93 -4.34 -9.37
CA LEU A 20 -3.99 -3.41 -9.99
C LEU A 20 -4.73 -2.56 -11.02
N THR A 21 -4.85 -1.28 -10.75
CA THR A 21 -5.59 -0.32 -11.56
C THR A 21 -4.93 1.04 -11.46
N ALA A 22 -4.88 1.78 -12.56
CA ALA A 22 -4.37 3.14 -12.65
C ALA A 22 -5.48 4.10 -13.06
N ALA A 23 -5.51 5.30 -12.47
CA ALA A 23 -6.44 6.36 -12.86
C ALA A 23 -5.79 7.75 -12.68
N TYR A 24 -6.15 8.68 -13.56
CA TYR A 24 -5.65 10.06 -13.50
C TYR A 24 -6.44 10.94 -12.53
N THR A 25 -7.61 10.47 -12.10
CA THR A 25 -8.46 11.14 -11.11
C THR A 25 -8.87 10.17 -10.01
N PRO A 26 -9.11 10.66 -8.76
CA PRO A 26 -9.55 9.84 -7.67
C PRO A 26 -10.82 9.05 -7.99
N GLN A 27 -10.82 7.77 -7.66
CA GLN A 27 -11.95 6.87 -7.82
C GLN A 27 -12.64 6.63 -6.48
N ASP A 28 -13.96 6.55 -6.45
CA ASP A 28 -14.74 6.30 -5.22
C ASP A 28 -14.94 4.80 -4.95
N ARG A 29 -14.63 3.96 -5.93
CA ARG A 29 -14.80 2.51 -5.84
C ARG A 29 -13.61 1.80 -6.44
N GLY A 30 -13.16 0.75 -5.75
CA GLY A 30 -12.10 -0.14 -6.22
C GLY A 30 -12.55 -1.60 -6.17
N PRO A 31 -12.15 -2.43 -7.14
CA PRO A 31 -12.47 -3.85 -7.12
C PRO A 31 -11.68 -4.56 -6.02
N GLY A 32 -12.39 -5.35 -5.22
CA GLY A 32 -11.80 -6.19 -4.19
C GLY A 32 -12.85 -7.11 -3.57
N LYS A 33 -12.42 -8.29 -3.15
CA LYS A 33 -13.29 -9.25 -2.45
C LYS A 33 -12.58 -9.81 -1.23
N TRP A 34 -13.18 -9.68 -0.06
CA TRP A 34 -12.68 -10.29 1.16
C TRP A 34 -12.71 -11.82 1.07
N ARG A 35 -11.61 -12.45 1.42
CA ARG A 35 -11.46 -13.90 1.49
C ARG A 35 -10.90 -14.31 2.86
N PRO A 36 -11.36 -15.44 3.43
CA PRO A 36 -10.74 -16.02 4.61
C PRO A 36 -9.35 -16.58 4.26
N CYS A 37 -8.48 -16.67 5.24
CA CYS A 37 -7.21 -17.38 5.11
C CYS A 37 -7.44 -18.87 5.19
N THR A 38 -7.26 -19.58 4.09
CA THR A 38 -7.31 -21.04 4.01
C THR A 38 -6.04 -21.58 3.35
N VAL A 39 -5.86 -22.89 3.33
CA VAL A 39 -4.74 -23.52 2.63
C VAL A 39 -4.69 -23.11 1.15
N GLU A 40 -5.87 -22.97 0.53
CA GLU A 40 -6.02 -22.62 -0.89
C GLU A 40 -5.79 -21.11 -1.14
N THR A 41 -6.17 -20.24 -0.20
CA THR A 41 -6.11 -18.78 -0.42
C THR A 41 -4.85 -18.13 0.14
N ALA A 42 -4.19 -18.73 1.11
CA ALA A 42 -2.99 -18.17 1.73
C ALA A 42 -1.82 -17.91 0.76
N PRO A 43 -1.59 -18.72 -0.28
CA PRO A 43 -0.56 -18.43 -1.28
C PRO A 43 -0.75 -17.11 -2.03
N ASP A 44 -1.98 -16.58 -2.10
CA ASP A 44 -2.29 -15.31 -2.75
C ASP A 44 -2.08 -14.09 -1.84
N PHE A 45 -1.85 -14.30 -0.53
CA PHE A 45 -1.69 -13.19 0.41
C PHE A 45 -0.31 -12.55 0.24
N THR A 46 -0.23 -11.24 0.51
CA THR A 46 1.07 -10.59 0.66
C THR A 46 1.84 -11.22 1.82
N ALA A 47 3.07 -11.66 1.58
CA ALA A 47 3.87 -12.32 2.62
C ALA A 47 4.10 -11.40 3.83
N THR A 48 4.48 -10.14 3.60
CA THR A 48 4.67 -9.15 4.67
C THR A 48 3.41 -8.97 5.50
N GLY A 49 2.25 -8.81 4.85
CA GLY A 49 0.97 -8.67 5.55
C GLY A 49 0.56 -9.94 6.29
N TYR A 50 0.77 -11.11 5.69
CA TYR A 50 0.42 -12.40 6.29
C TYR A 50 1.14 -12.63 7.62
N PHE A 51 2.48 -12.58 7.61
CA PHE A 51 3.26 -12.86 8.82
C PHE A 51 3.02 -11.82 9.93
N PHE A 52 2.83 -10.56 9.56
CA PHE A 52 2.46 -9.52 10.52
C PHE A 52 1.08 -9.80 11.15
N ALA A 53 0.08 -10.11 10.31
CA ALA A 53 -1.28 -10.37 10.78
C ALA A 53 -1.39 -11.66 11.59
N GLU A 54 -0.67 -12.71 11.21
CA GLU A 54 -0.59 -13.96 11.95
C GLU A 54 -0.07 -13.74 13.37
N LEU A 55 1.05 -13.01 13.49
CA LEU A 55 1.63 -12.66 14.80
C LEU A 55 0.65 -11.83 15.64
N LEU A 56 0.02 -10.81 15.05
CA LEU A 56 -0.97 -9.99 15.76
C LEU A 56 -2.19 -10.81 16.23
N ALA A 57 -2.70 -11.68 15.36
CA ALA A 57 -3.81 -12.54 15.73
C ALA A 57 -3.45 -13.49 16.89
N ASP A 58 -2.23 -14.00 16.91
CA ASP A 58 -1.75 -14.87 17.99
C ASP A 58 -1.55 -14.12 19.31
N VAL A 59 -0.96 -12.94 19.27
CA VAL A 59 -0.66 -12.14 20.48
C VAL A 59 -1.90 -11.48 21.06
N LEU A 60 -2.78 -10.93 20.22
CA LEU A 60 -3.93 -10.15 20.65
C LEU A 60 -5.22 -10.97 20.78
N HIS A 61 -5.22 -12.22 20.27
CA HIS A 61 -6.38 -13.11 20.25
C HIS A 61 -7.64 -12.49 19.57
N VAL A 62 -7.41 -11.67 18.54
CA VAL A 62 -8.49 -11.02 17.76
C VAL A 62 -8.36 -11.36 16.27
N PRO A 63 -9.46 -11.35 15.52
CA PRO A 63 -9.41 -11.45 14.07
C PRO A 63 -8.68 -10.23 13.46
N VAL A 64 -7.85 -10.49 12.44
CA VAL A 64 -7.10 -9.45 11.72
C VAL A 64 -7.48 -9.47 10.24
N GLY A 65 -7.78 -8.30 9.70
CA GLY A 65 -8.03 -8.09 8.27
C GLY A 65 -6.85 -7.38 7.60
N ILE A 66 -6.43 -7.87 6.44
CA ILE A 66 -5.40 -7.24 5.60
C ILE A 66 -6.04 -6.69 4.34
N VAL A 67 -5.87 -5.38 4.12
CA VAL A 67 -6.15 -4.73 2.84
C VAL A 67 -4.83 -4.65 2.07
N ASP A 68 -4.67 -5.52 1.08
CA ASP A 68 -3.50 -5.52 0.21
C ASP A 68 -3.72 -4.54 -0.95
N CYS A 69 -3.14 -3.36 -0.79
CA CYS A 69 -3.14 -2.29 -1.76
C CYS A 69 -1.69 -2.07 -2.22
N THR A 70 -1.19 -3.00 -3.05
CA THR A 70 0.22 -3.05 -3.47
C THR A 70 0.38 -3.18 -4.97
N TRP A 71 1.46 -2.60 -5.50
CA TRP A 71 1.91 -2.78 -6.88
C TRP A 71 3.43 -2.77 -6.92
N GLY A 72 4.04 -3.87 -7.33
CA GLY A 72 5.49 -4.03 -7.35
C GLY A 72 6.18 -3.06 -8.32
N GLY A 73 7.38 -2.57 -7.93
CA GLY A 73 8.16 -1.64 -8.76
C GLY A 73 7.70 -0.18 -8.70
N THR A 74 6.69 0.15 -7.91
CA THR A 74 6.17 1.51 -7.82
C THR A 74 7.07 2.43 -6.99
N ARG A 75 6.95 3.73 -7.24
CA ARG A 75 7.57 4.80 -6.44
C ARG A 75 6.59 5.37 -5.44
N VAL A 76 7.10 6.04 -4.39
CA VAL A 76 6.28 6.75 -3.40
C VAL A 76 5.35 7.78 -4.05
N GLU A 77 5.78 8.39 -5.14
CA GLU A 77 4.99 9.37 -5.91
C GLU A 77 3.71 8.78 -6.50
N GLY A 78 3.71 7.50 -6.83
CA GLY A 78 2.51 6.81 -7.32
C GLY A 78 1.37 6.74 -6.30
N TRP A 79 1.71 6.83 -5.00
CA TRP A 79 0.81 6.73 -3.85
C TRP A 79 0.51 8.06 -3.18
N THR A 80 0.86 9.16 -3.85
CA THR A 80 0.70 10.53 -3.38
C THR A 80 -0.28 11.29 -4.27
N ASN A 81 -1.05 12.24 -3.72
CA ASN A 81 -2.01 13.04 -4.48
C ASN A 81 -1.33 14.13 -5.32
N ARG A 82 -2.09 14.68 -6.27
CA ARG A 82 -1.61 15.71 -7.19
C ARG A 82 -1.08 16.96 -6.46
N GLU A 83 -1.79 17.43 -5.44
CA GLU A 83 -1.49 18.68 -4.74
C GLU A 83 -0.10 18.65 -4.07
N ILE A 84 0.29 17.51 -3.51
CA ILE A 84 1.64 17.34 -2.96
C ILE A 84 2.66 17.20 -4.08
N LEU A 85 2.35 16.44 -5.13
CA LEU A 85 3.28 16.21 -6.24
C LEU A 85 3.60 17.50 -7.01
N GLU A 86 2.67 18.45 -7.11
CA GLU A 86 2.88 19.77 -7.70
C GLU A 86 3.94 20.60 -6.97
N THR A 87 4.26 20.24 -5.74
CA THR A 87 5.35 20.87 -4.97
C THR A 87 6.75 20.32 -5.31
N TYR A 88 6.83 19.24 -6.10
CA TYR A 88 8.09 18.58 -6.47
C TYR A 88 8.51 19.02 -7.88
N PRO A 89 9.61 19.81 -8.02
CA PRO A 89 10.00 20.41 -9.30
C PRO A 89 10.49 19.39 -10.35
N ASP A 90 10.80 18.16 -9.92
CA ASP A 90 11.29 17.08 -10.77
C ASP A 90 10.16 16.15 -11.28
N ILE A 91 8.90 16.41 -10.92
CA ILE A 91 7.75 15.60 -11.34
C ILE A 91 6.96 16.33 -12.43
N ASP A 92 6.95 15.77 -13.63
CA ASP A 92 6.12 16.27 -14.72
C ASP A 92 4.71 15.67 -14.62
N LEU A 93 3.76 16.49 -14.20
CA LEU A 93 2.34 16.12 -14.07
C LEU A 93 1.48 16.50 -15.30
N THR A 94 2.11 16.89 -16.41
CA THR A 94 1.40 17.02 -17.68
C THR A 94 0.98 15.64 -18.19
N GLU A 95 -0.08 15.58 -18.97
CA GLU A 95 -0.55 14.34 -19.58
C GLU A 95 0.58 13.62 -20.32
N LYS A 96 1.33 14.37 -21.13
CA LYS A 96 2.50 13.86 -21.86
C LYS A 96 3.60 13.33 -20.93
N GLY A 97 3.89 14.02 -19.82
CA GLY A 97 4.90 13.61 -18.86
C GLY A 97 4.51 12.31 -18.15
N ILE A 98 3.24 12.21 -17.76
CA ILE A 98 2.71 11.00 -17.11
C ILE A 98 2.70 9.82 -18.09
N GLU A 99 2.23 10.01 -19.34
CA GLU A 99 2.17 8.96 -20.35
C GLU A 99 3.55 8.49 -20.82
N ALA A 100 4.54 9.37 -20.82
CA ALA A 100 5.93 9.01 -21.12
C ALA A 100 6.56 8.07 -20.08
N THR A 101 5.93 7.94 -18.91
CA THR A 101 6.41 7.13 -17.81
C THR A 101 5.75 5.76 -17.83
N THR A 102 6.52 4.71 -17.51
CA THR A 102 6.00 3.34 -17.39
C THR A 102 4.87 3.28 -16.34
N ASP A 103 3.82 2.51 -16.60
CA ASP A 103 2.58 2.47 -15.82
C ASP A 103 2.79 2.43 -14.30
N TRP A 104 3.66 1.54 -13.81
CA TRP A 104 3.94 1.40 -12.37
C TRP A 104 4.84 2.50 -11.79
N LEU A 105 5.43 3.35 -12.62
CA LEU A 105 6.22 4.52 -12.18
C LEU A 105 5.43 5.83 -12.28
N ARG A 106 4.23 5.81 -12.85
CA ARG A 106 3.40 7.02 -13.01
C ARG A 106 3.05 7.63 -11.66
N PRO A 107 3.21 8.94 -11.51
CA PRO A 107 2.81 9.62 -10.28
C PRO A 107 1.28 9.57 -10.10
N MET A 108 0.81 9.56 -8.85
CA MET A 108 -0.57 9.62 -8.36
C MET A 108 -1.54 8.51 -8.82
N VAL A 109 -1.24 7.72 -9.84
CA VAL A 109 -2.25 6.84 -10.45
C VAL A 109 -2.69 5.71 -9.53
N MET A 110 -1.81 5.17 -8.68
CA MET A 110 -2.16 4.18 -7.67
C MET A 110 -2.91 4.80 -6.49
N TYR A 111 -2.51 6.03 -6.10
CA TYR A 111 -3.27 6.80 -5.12
C TYR A 111 -4.72 6.94 -5.59
N ASN A 112 -4.93 7.39 -6.81
CA ASN A 112 -6.26 7.66 -7.35
C ASN A 112 -7.11 6.39 -7.51
N ALA A 113 -6.54 5.30 -8.04
CA ALA A 113 -7.29 4.12 -8.42
C ALA A 113 -7.38 3.04 -7.35
N MET A 114 -6.38 2.95 -6.48
CA MET A 114 -6.26 1.83 -5.52
C MET A 114 -6.40 2.28 -4.07
N LEU A 115 -5.71 3.36 -3.68
CA LEU A 115 -5.71 3.82 -2.28
C LEU A 115 -6.97 4.64 -1.96
N HIS A 116 -7.31 5.62 -2.79
CA HIS A 116 -8.46 6.50 -2.56
C HIS A 116 -9.78 5.74 -2.38
N PRO A 117 -10.09 4.69 -3.16
CA PRO A 117 -11.30 3.89 -2.97
C PRO A 117 -11.43 3.19 -1.62
N VAL A 118 -10.31 2.93 -0.94
CA VAL A 118 -10.30 2.27 0.38
C VAL A 118 -10.12 3.26 1.53
N ALA A 119 -9.91 4.53 1.22
CA ALA A 119 -9.82 5.57 2.22
C ALA A 119 -11.13 5.70 3.01
N GLY A 120 -11.01 5.90 4.31
CA GLY A 120 -12.18 5.93 5.21
C GLY A 120 -12.62 4.55 5.71
N TYR A 121 -12.10 3.44 5.16
CA TYR A 121 -12.23 2.15 5.81
C TYR A 121 -11.39 2.14 7.09
N THR A 122 -12.01 1.89 8.25
CA THR A 122 -11.30 1.94 9.53
C THR A 122 -10.14 0.95 9.56
N VAL A 123 -8.92 1.45 9.80
CA VAL A 123 -7.71 0.64 9.89
C VAL A 123 -6.99 0.87 11.21
N ARG A 124 -6.15 -0.07 11.63
CA ARG A 124 -5.32 0.03 12.84
C ARG A 124 -3.89 0.46 12.56
N GLY A 125 -3.46 0.45 11.32
CA GLY A 125 -2.13 0.86 10.92
C GLY A 125 -1.87 0.60 9.45
N PHE A 126 -0.72 1.10 8.99
CA PHE A 126 -0.21 0.88 7.64
C PHE A 126 1.09 0.06 7.73
N LEU A 127 1.26 -0.82 6.76
CA LEU A 127 2.52 -1.53 6.52
C LEU A 127 3.08 -1.06 5.18
N TRP A 128 4.32 -0.58 5.18
CA TRP A 128 4.97 -0.06 3.99
C TRP A 128 6.28 -0.81 3.72
N TYR A 129 6.39 -1.39 2.55
CA TYR A 129 7.63 -2.01 2.08
C TYR A 129 7.88 -1.55 0.65
N GLN A 130 8.68 -0.50 0.49
CA GLN A 130 8.98 0.13 -0.79
C GLN A 130 10.24 1.00 -0.63
N GLY A 131 10.97 1.25 -1.71
CA GLY A 131 12.12 2.16 -1.72
C GLY A 131 13.04 1.92 -2.90
N GLU A 132 13.09 0.71 -3.45
CA GLU A 132 14.02 0.27 -4.49
C GLU A 132 13.90 1.13 -5.76
N SER A 133 12.67 1.47 -6.16
CA SER A 133 12.42 2.31 -7.34
C SER A 133 12.71 3.81 -7.11
N ASN A 134 12.94 4.21 -5.86
CA ASN A 134 13.32 5.58 -5.49
C ASN A 134 14.83 5.72 -5.18
N VAL A 135 15.65 4.71 -5.41
CA VAL A 135 17.08 4.73 -5.08
C VAL A 135 17.82 5.94 -5.68
N ASN A 136 17.43 6.36 -6.87
CA ASN A 136 18.01 7.54 -7.52
C ASN A 136 17.50 8.87 -6.95
N GLN A 137 16.44 8.87 -6.14
CA GLN A 137 15.88 10.01 -5.43
C GLN A 137 16.09 9.90 -3.91
N TYR A 138 17.09 9.18 -3.46
CA TYR A 138 17.32 8.90 -2.03
C TYR A 138 17.42 10.15 -1.16
N LYS A 139 17.90 11.28 -1.71
CA LYS A 139 18.05 12.55 -0.97
C LYS A 139 16.71 13.13 -0.53
N ASP A 140 15.68 12.96 -1.34
CA ASP A 140 14.34 13.53 -1.13
C ASP A 140 13.36 12.50 -0.59
N TYR A 141 13.73 11.22 -0.59
CA TYR A 141 12.83 10.12 -0.25
C TYR A 141 12.18 10.26 1.13
N ALA A 142 12.96 10.63 2.15
CA ALA A 142 12.43 10.80 3.51
C ALA A 142 11.36 11.88 3.59
N VAL A 143 11.53 12.99 2.87
CA VAL A 143 10.54 14.08 2.79
C VAL A 143 9.30 13.60 2.05
N ARG A 144 9.46 12.95 0.91
CA ARG A 144 8.34 12.43 0.10
C ARG A 144 7.53 11.39 0.86
N LEU A 145 8.20 10.46 1.54
CA LEU A 145 7.54 9.47 2.40
C LEU A 145 6.78 10.14 3.55
N SER A 146 7.39 11.13 4.21
CA SER A 146 6.72 11.86 5.30
C SER A 146 5.47 12.60 4.83
N ASN A 147 5.54 13.24 3.66
CA ASN A 147 4.39 13.92 3.05
C ASN A 147 3.27 12.93 2.70
N MET A 148 3.62 11.77 2.14
CA MET A 148 2.67 10.71 1.85
C MET A 148 2.00 10.17 3.13
N VAL A 149 2.76 9.94 4.19
CA VAL A 149 2.22 9.49 5.50
C VAL A 149 1.25 10.52 6.07
N GLY A 150 1.61 11.80 6.02
CA GLY A 150 0.74 12.91 6.45
C GLY A 150 -0.55 12.95 5.63
N LEU A 151 -0.45 12.81 4.31
CA LEU A 151 -1.60 12.72 3.41
C LEU A 151 -2.53 11.55 3.80
N TRP A 152 -1.99 10.36 3.97
CA TRP A 152 -2.79 9.18 4.32
C TRP A 152 -3.48 9.34 5.66
N ARG A 153 -2.77 9.83 6.68
CA ARG A 153 -3.37 10.12 7.99
C ARG A 153 -4.53 11.13 7.89
N SER A 154 -4.36 12.19 7.11
CA SER A 154 -5.42 13.17 6.89
C SER A 154 -6.63 12.59 6.16
N LEU A 155 -6.39 11.71 5.19
CA LEU A 155 -7.43 11.04 4.40
C LEU A 155 -8.27 10.07 5.26
N TRP A 156 -7.62 9.33 6.16
CA TRP A 156 -8.30 8.39 7.07
C TRP A 156 -9.01 9.07 8.24
N LYS A 157 -8.59 10.26 8.65
CA LYS A 157 -9.20 11.03 9.76
C LYS A 157 -9.27 10.26 11.09
N GLN A 158 -8.31 9.39 11.33
CA GLN A 158 -8.21 8.57 12.56
C GLN A 158 -7.06 9.03 13.48
N GLY A 159 -6.52 10.25 13.29
CA GLY A 159 -5.37 10.77 14.03
C GLY A 159 -4.05 10.13 13.57
N ASP A 160 -3.11 9.98 14.51
CA ASP A 160 -1.77 9.45 14.23
C ASP A 160 -1.77 7.93 14.12
N ILE A 161 -2.44 7.41 13.10
CA ILE A 161 -2.44 5.96 12.81
C ILE A 161 -0.99 5.47 12.70
N PRO A 162 -0.62 4.35 13.35
CA PRO A 162 0.70 3.74 13.21
C PRO A 162 1.07 3.47 11.76
N PHE A 163 2.29 3.85 11.39
CA PHE A 163 2.84 3.58 10.07
C PHE A 163 4.17 2.85 10.25
N TYR A 164 4.18 1.57 9.91
CA TYR A 164 5.36 0.71 10.00
C TYR A 164 5.97 0.56 8.62
N TYR A 165 7.27 0.74 8.50
CA TYR A 165 7.98 0.55 7.24
C TYR A 165 9.16 -0.41 7.41
N VAL A 166 9.47 -1.10 6.33
CA VAL A 166 10.64 -1.98 6.24
C VAL A 166 11.78 -1.18 5.63
N GLU A 167 12.92 -1.14 6.29
CA GLU A 167 14.15 -0.60 5.72
C GLU A 167 14.62 -1.50 4.56
N VAL A 168 14.80 -0.88 3.39
CA VAL A 168 15.27 -1.61 2.21
C VAL A 168 16.72 -2.02 2.42
N ALA A 169 17.04 -3.28 2.15
CA ALA A 169 18.40 -3.78 2.27
C ALA A 169 19.34 -3.01 1.32
N PRO A 170 20.54 -2.63 1.78
CA PRO A 170 21.51 -2.00 0.90
C PRO A 170 21.89 -2.96 -0.22
N PHE A 171 21.94 -2.43 -1.44
CA PHE A 171 22.44 -3.16 -2.60
C PHE A 171 23.41 -2.27 -3.38
N ALA A 172 24.44 -2.88 -3.96
CA ALA A 172 25.45 -2.22 -4.79
C ALA A 172 25.17 -2.43 -6.27
#